data_aca33411fe6603e346e038c464348312
#
_entry.id   aca33411fe6603e346e038c464348312
#
_cell.length_a   1.000
_cell.length_b   1.000
_cell.length_c   1.000
_cell.angle_alpha   90.00
_cell.angle_beta   90.00
_cell.angle_gamma   90.00
#
_symmetry.space_group_name_H-M   'P 1'
#
loop_
_entity.id
_entity.type
_entity.pdbx_description
1 polymer ?
#
loop_
_entity_poly.entity_id
_entity_poly.type
_entity_poly.pdbx_seq_one_letter_code
_entity_poly.pdbx_strand_id
1 'polypeptide(L)'
;MSNIEMWRARCFPSQRSGSVQSREAWFTENNIADPDYFRKPLVSFLERHHSDQIHSIVSSPDSDLHFPLFVDFAELFDEETHVACLLFVQPNTYLRVFDAAAISAQQAVLADGKKGVEKKSIHVRINTCGSFLEFPETFPSIGRVRVEHHGILLTLKGIVIRSGAIKMHEGERTYMCHKCKNSFPVHPLVEARNSISLPSICPIRQNSKPCAGTKFQYVENTIVCHDYQEIKIQESTQVLGVGAIPRSILVILEDDLVDVVKAGDDVIVSGVLTSKWAPELKDVRCDLDPVLIANNVRRVNELKSEIEVFDDIVMKFKQFWAHFKGSPLKGRNAILRGICPQVFGLFTVKLAVALTLIGGVQHVDASGTRIRGESHLLLVGDPGTGKSQFLKFAAKLSNRSVITTGLGSTSAGLTVTAVKDGGEWMLEAGALVLADGGLCCIDEFDSMREHDRATIHEAMEQQTISVAKAGLVTTLSTRTTVFGATNPKGQYDPDQPLSVNTTLSGPLLSRFDIVLVLLDTKNPDWDAVVSSHILSEAESGSTTNDEDLVNSWPLATLKRYIHYVKEHFRPVLTREAEIIISSYYQLQRKSATDNAEQLSACWKV
;
A
#
# COMPACT_ATOMS: atom_id res chain seq x y z
N MET A 1 10.74 18.47 -29.05
CA MET A 1 10.39 18.32 -27.63
C MET A 1 8.94 17.91 -27.57
N SER A 2 8.62 16.84 -26.86
CA SER A 2 7.23 16.45 -26.64
C SER A 2 6.53 17.52 -25.80
N ASN A 3 5.20 17.64 -25.92
CA ASN A 3 4.41 18.57 -25.08
C ASN A 3 4.70 18.37 -23.59
N ILE A 4 5.02 17.15 -23.19
CA ILE A 4 5.36 16.74 -21.83
C ILE A 4 6.71 17.32 -21.37
N GLU A 5 7.75 17.33 -22.23
CA GLU A 5 9.04 17.93 -21.88
C GLU A 5 8.95 19.46 -21.76
N MET A 6 8.15 20.09 -22.62
CA MET A 6 7.86 21.52 -22.49
C MET A 6 7.08 21.84 -21.23
N TRP A 7 6.10 21.01 -20.87
CA TRP A 7 5.34 21.13 -19.62
C TRP A 7 6.25 20.98 -18.40
N ARG A 8 7.09 19.93 -18.38
CA ARG A 8 8.05 19.69 -17.30
C ARG A 8 9.01 20.87 -17.12
N ALA A 9 9.53 21.44 -18.22
CA ALA A 9 10.40 22.60 -18.19
C ALA A 9 9.71 23.88 -17.69
N ARG A 10 8.40 24.02 -17.92
CA ARG A 10 7.60 25.15 -17.44
C ARG A 10 7.24 25.03 -15.95
N CYS A 11 6.78 23.86 -15.51
CA CYS A 11 6.37 23.63 -14.14
C CYS A 11 7.56 23.47 -13.17
N PHE A 12 8.68 22.95 -13.65
CA PHE A 12 9.89 22.67 -12.88
C PHE A 12 11.13 23.23 -13.58
N PRO A 13 11.34 24.55 -13.54
CA PRO A 13 12.55 25.16 -14.13
C PRO A 13 13.79 24.59 -13.45
N SER A 14 14.73 24.09 -14.27
CA SER A 14 15.93 23.38 -13.84
C SER A 14 16.69 24.10 -12.72
N GLN A 15 17.14 23.34 -11.74
CA GLN A 15 17.73 23.65 -10.43
C GLN A 15 18.99 24.58 -10.43
N ARG A 16 19.17 25.48 -11.33
CA ARG A 16 20.34 26.38 -11.33
C ARG A 16 20.18 27.66 -10.49
N SER A 17 18.99 27.96 -9.97
CA SER A 17 18.79 29.10 -9.07
C SER A 17 17.81 28.72 -7.96
N GLY A 18 18.35 28.28 -6.82
CA GLY A 18 17.65 27.70 -5.68
C GLY A 18 16.86 28.68 -4.82
N SER A 19 15.77 29.26 -5.29
CA SER A 19 14.86 29.97 -4.39
C SER A 19 13.41 29.75 -4.78
N VAL A 20 12.54 29.58 -3.78
CA VAL A 20 11.07 29.60 -3.88
C VAL A 20 10.61 30.88 -4.61
N GLN A 21 11.35 31.97 -4.48
CA GLN A 21 11.12 33.25 -5.15
C GLN A 21 11.16 33.18 -6.70
N SER A 22 11.84 32.18 -7.29
CA SER A 22 11.87 32.06 -8.77
C SER A 22 10.56 31.51 -9.35
N ARG A 23 9.75 30.80 -8.59
CA ARG A 23 8.43 30.31 -9.03
C ARG A 23 7.40 31.43 -9.00
N GLU A 24 7.36 32.22 -7.93
CA GLU A 24 6.46 33.38 -7.83
C GLU A 24 6.79 34.44 -8.87
N ALA A 25 8.08 34.67 -9.17
CA ALA A 25 8.52 35.60 -10.21
C ALA A 25 8.02 35.21 -11.60
N TRP A 26 8.05 33.92 -11.95
CA TRP A 26 7.56 33.44 -13.25
C TRP A 26 6.04 33.69 -13.42
N PHE A 27 5.26 33.59 -12.35
CA PHE A 27 3.82 33.82 -12.37
C PHE A 27 3.48 35.31 -12.45
N THR A 28 4.27 36.17 -11.80
CA THR A 28 4.09 37.62 -11.89
C THR A 28 4.48 38.19 -13.27
N GLU A 29 5.47 37.59 -13.93
CA GLU A 29 5.88 37.98 -15.29
C GLU A 29 4.85 37.60 -16.37
N ASN A 30 4.06 36.53 -16.16
CA ASN A 30 3.09 36.05 -17.15
C ASN A 30 1.67 36.62 -16.99
N ASN A 31 1.46 37.64 -16.16
CA ASN A 31 0.15 38.31 -15.98
C ASN A 31 -1.01 37.30 -15.82
N ILE A 32 -0.89 36.38 -14.84
CA ILE A 32 -1.92 35.34 -14.65
C ILE A 32 -3.20 36.04 -14.25
N ALA A 33 -4.22 35.86 -15.07
CA ALA A 33 -5.57 36.34 -14.83
C ALA A 33 -6.10 35.90 -13.45
N ASP A 34 -7.04 36.63 -12.91
CA ASP A 34 -7.79 36.30 -11.72
C ASP A 34 -8.16 34.79 -11.75
N PRO A 35 -7.90 34.01 -10.70
CA PRO A 35 -8.25 32.58 -10.66
C PRO A 35 -9.67 32.27 -11.11
N ASP A 36 -10.63 33.16 -10.83
CA ASP A 36 -12.02 33.04 -11.27
C ASP A 36 -12.20 33.04 -12.80
N TYR A 37 -11.23 33.52 -13.58
CA TYR A 37 -11.26 33.44 -15.05
C TYR A 37 -11.34 31.99 -15.53
N PHE A 38 -10.71 31.06 -14.83
CA PHE A 38 -10.67 29.64 -15.21
C PHE A 38 -11.93 28.87 -14.80
N ARG A 39 -12.82 29.46 -14.03
CA ARG A 39 -14.07 28.80 -13.58
C ARG A 39 -14.96 28.37 -14.75
N LYS A 40 -15.11 29.20 -15.78
CA LYS A 40 -15.95 28.87 -16.95
C LYS A 40 -15.41 27.71 -17.78
N PRO A 41 -14.12 27.67 -18.17
CA PRO A 41 -13.53 26.50 -18.84
C PRO A 41 -13.68 25.21 -18.03
N LEU A 42 -13.46 25.27 -16.71
CA LEU A 42 -13.61 24.10 -15.83
C LEU A 42 -15.07 23.60 -15.73
N VAL A 43 -16.06 24.49 -15.68
CA VAL A 43 -17.48 24.11 -15.74
C VAL A 43 -17.78 23.36 -17.03
N SER A 44 -17.35 23.92 -18.18
CA SER A 44 -17.55 23.31 -19.49
C SER A 44 -16.83 21.94 -19.63
N PHE A 45 -15.66 21.78 -19.02
CA PHE A 45 -14.97 20.50 -18.94
C PHE A 45 -15.76 19.48 -18.13
N LEU A 46 -16.22 19.84 -16.93
CA LEU A 46 -17.01 18.96 -16.07
C LEU A 46 -18.34 18.53 -16.69
N GLU A 47 -19.02 19.41 -17.37
CA GLU A 47 -20.28 19.10 -18.08
C GLU A 47 -20.06 18.10 -19.21
N ARG A 48 -18.93 18.16 -19.91
CA ARG A 48 -18.62 17.25 -21.02
C ARG A 48 -18.18 15.87 -20.59
N HIS A 49 -17.28 15.76 -19.60
CA HIS A 49 -16.63 14.51 -19.25
C HIS A 49 -17.20 13.83 -18.00
N HIS A 50 -17.72 14.61 -17.05
CA HIS A 50 -18.14 14.10 -15.75
C HIS A 50 -19.62 14.28 -15.45
N SER A 51 -20.44 14.51 -16.48
CA SER A 51 -21.90 14.68 -16.38
C SER A 51 -22.58 13.53 -15.62
N ASP A 52 -22.19 12.27 -15.89
CA ASP A 52 -22.77 11.09 -15.25
C ASP A 52 -22.46 11.01 -13.75
N GLN A 53 -21.25 11.39 -13.35
CA GLN A 53 -20.87 11.46 -11.94
C GLN A 53 -21.64 12.56 -11.22
N ILE A 54 -21.78 13.73 -11.83
CA ILE A 54 -22.56 14.85 -11.28
C ILE A 54 -24.03 14.43 -11.13
N HIS A 55 -24.59 13.72 -12.10
CA HIS A 55 -25.95 13.17 -12.01
C HIS A 55 -26.11 12.19 -10.86
N SER A 56 -25.15 11.30 -10.65
CA SER A 56 -25.16 10.36 -9.53
C SER A 56 -25.14 11.09 -8.19
N ILE A 57 -24.29 12.13 -8.04
CA ILE A 57 -24.19 12.96 -6.84
C ILE A 57 -25.52 13.68 -6.56
N VAL A 58 -26.11 14.32 -7.59
CA VAL A 58 -27.37 15.07 -7.46
C VAL A 58 -28.54 14.16 -7.12
N SER A 59 -28.52 12.90 -7.56
CA SER A 59 -29.59 11.92 -7.30
C SER A 59 -29.56 11.38 -5.85
N SER A 60 -28.47 11.54 -5.11
CA SER A 60 -28.40 11.15 -3.70
C SER A 60 -29.37 11.98 -2.86
N PRO A 61 -30.07 11.42 -1.84
CA PRO A 61 -31.04 12.15 -1.03
C PRO A 61 -30.40 13.14 -0.04
N ASP A 62 -29.13 12.91 0.35
CA ASP A 62 -28.45 13.67 1.39
C ASP A 62 -27.91 15.00 0.84
N SER A 63 -28.19 16.12 1.50
CA SER A 63 -27.73 17.46 1.09
C SER A 63 -26.48 17.93 1.84
N ASP A 64 -26.24 17.40 3.02
CA ASP A 64 -25.23 17.91 3.96
C ASP A 64 -23.92 17.10 3.95
N LEU A 65 -23.88 15.97 3.22
CA LEU A 65 -22.66 15.17 3.05
C LEU A 65 -21.69 15.82 2.05
N HIS A 66 -20.41 15.56 2.25
CA HIS A 66 -19.35 15.89 1.33
C HIS A 66 -19.27 14.83 0.23
N PHE A 67 -19.29 15.23 -1.02
CA PHE A 67 -19.30 14.32 -2.17
C PHE A 67 -18.01 14.44 -2.97
N PRO A 68 -17.30 13.32 -3.24
CA PRO A 68 -16.13 13.33 -4.11
C PRO A 68 -16.56 13.33 -5.59
N LEU A 69 -15.91 14.16 -6.39
CA LEU A 69 -15.95 14.16 -7.83
C LEU A 69 -14.55 13.77 -8.36
N PHE A 70 -14.41 12.57 -8.89
CA PHE A 70 -13.13 12.07 -9.36
C PHE A 70 -12.83 12.56 -10.78
N VAL A 71 -11.68 13.20 -10.94
CA VAL A 71 -11.20 13.74 -12.21
C VAL A 71 -9.84 13.13 -12.54
N ASP A 72 -9.71 12.55 -13.73
CA ASP A 72 -8.42 12.05 -14.20
C ASP A 72 -7.57 13.20 -14.72
N PHE A 73 -6.35 13.30 -14.19
CA PHE A 73 -5.44 14.37 -14.56
C PHE A 73 -5.05 14.34 -16.04
N ALA A 74 -4.99 13.15 -16.65
CA ALA A 74 -4.66 13.01 -18.06
C ALA A 74 -5.72 13.68 -18.96
N GLU A 75 -7.00 13.48 -18.64
CA GLU A 75 -8.12 14.11 -19.36
C GLU A 75 -8.09 15.65 -19.22
N LEU A 76 -7.82 16.14 -18.00
CA LEU A 76 -7.68 17.58 -17.76
C LEU A 76 -6.47 18.18 -18.51
N PHE A 77 -5.38 17.43 -18.59
CA PHE A 77 -4.17 17.89 -19.28
C PHE A 77 -4.38 17.98 -20.79
N ASP A 78 -5.09 17.03 -21.38
CA ASP A 78 -5.34 16.99 -22.83
C ASP A 78 -6.24 18.15 -23.29
N GLU A 79 -7.23 18.56 -22.48
CA GLU A 79 -8.13 19.66 -22.83
C GLU A 79 -7.61 21.02 -22.37
N GLU A 80 -7.20 21.13 -21.12
CA GLU A 80 -6.84 22.40 -20.48
C GLU A 80 -5.44 22.33 -19.87
N THR A 81 -4.42 22.16 -20.71
CA THR A 81 -3.00 22.04 -20.31
C THR A 81 -2.55 23.16 -19.38
N HIS A 82 -3.06 24.38 -19.59
CA HIS A 82 -2.66 25.54 -18.79
C HIS A 82 -3.17 25.44 -17.35
N VAL A 83 -4.44 25.08 -17.18
CA VAL A 83 -5.05 24.88 -15.85
C VAL A 83 -4.40 23.72 -15.13
N ALA A 84 -4.10 22.64 -15.84
CA ALA A 84 -3.40 21.48 -15.30
C ALA A 84 -2.01 21.87 -14.74
N CYS A 85 -1.24 22.74 -15.44
CA CYS A 85 0.02 23.25 -14.92
C CYS A 85 -0.15 24.08 -13.64
N LEU A 86 -1.14 24.96 -13.61
CA LEU A 86 -1.42 25.84 -12.47
C LEU A 86 -1.87 25.03 -11.25
N LEU A 87 -2.64 23.98 -11.47
CA LEU A 87 -3.09 23.06 -10.41
C LEU A 87 -1.91 22.39 -9.70
N PHE A 88 -0.85 22.03 -10.42
CA PHE A 88 0.36 21.44 -9.82
C PHE A 88 1.14 22.44 -8.97
N VAL A 89 1.28 23.66 -9.45
CA VAL A 89 2.17 24.66 -8.83
C VAL A 89 1.49 25.43 -7.72
N GLN A 90 0.17 25.67 -7.82
CA GLN A 90 -0.64 26.40 -6.84
C GLN A 90 -1.93 25.63 -6.51
N PRO A 91 -1.84 24.38 -6.02
CA PRO A 91 -3.00 23.52 -5.82
C PRO A 91 -4.04 24.13 -4.87
N ASN A 92 -3.62 24.79 -3.79
CA ASN A 92 -4.53 25.36 -2.80
C ASN A 92 -5.49 26.42 -3.39
N THR A 93 -5.06 27.15 -4.40
CA THR A 93 -5.89 28.15 -5.08
C THR A 93 -6.80 27.49 -6.10
N TYR A 94 -6.23 26.66 -6.99
CA TYR A 94 -6.97 26.13 -8.12
C TYR A 94 -7.89 24.96 -7.79
N LEU A 95 -7.62 24.18 -6.74
CA LEU A 95 -8.58 23.18 -6.23
C LEU A 95 -9.86 23.83 -5.75
N ARG A 96 -9.77 24.96 -5.02
CA ARG A 96 -10.97 25.71 -4.58
C ARG A 96 -11.77 26.26 -5.75
N VAL A 97 -11.11 26.74 -6.80
CA VAL A 97 -11.78 27.19 -8.03
C VAL A 97 -12.46 26.03 -8.73
N PHE A 98 -11.84 24.85 -8.71
CA PHE A 98 -12.40 23.64 -9.29
C PHE A 98 -13.62 23.14 -8.52
N ASP A 99 -13.59 23.17 -7.18
CA ASP A 99 -14.76 22.85 -6.32
C ASP A 99 -15.91 23.83 -6.61
N ALA A 100 -15.61 25.12 -6.72
CA ALA A 100 -16.61 26.13 -7.09
C ALA A 100 -17.16 25.92 -8.52
N ALA A 101 -16.35 25.42 -9.45
CA ALA A 101 -16.79 25.06 -10.79
C ALA A 101 -17.71 23.82 -10.76
N ALA A 102 -17.42 22.83 -9.92
CA ALA A 102 -18.25 21.64 -9.73
C ALA A 102 -19.66 21.99 -9.16
N ILE A 103 -19.70 22.90 -8.20
CA ILE A 103 -20.98 23.42 -7.67
C ILE A 103 -21.76 24.16 -8.78
N SER A 104 -21.08 24.91 -9.66
CA SER A 104 -21.75 25.62 -10.76
C SER A 104 -22.26 24.64 -11.82
N ALA A 105 -21.50 23.60 -12.14
CA ALA A 105 -21.91 22.54 -13.07
C ALA A 105 -23.14 21.76 -12.52
N GLN A 106 -23.20 21.51 -11.24
CA GLN A 106 -24.39 20.93 -10.58
C GLN A 106 -25.63 21.82 -10.76
N GLN A 107 -25.49 23.14 -10.62
CA GLN A 107 -26.59 24.08 -10.81
C GLN A 107 -27.11 24.09 -12.26
N ALA A 108 -26.21 23.96 -13.24
CA ALA A 108 -26.58 23.82 -14.65
C ALA A 108 -27.39 22.55 -14.89
N VAL A 109 -26.95 21.41 -14.33
CA VAL A 109 -27.66 20.13 -14.43
C VAL A 109 -29.05 20.17 -13.79
N LEU A 110 -29.21 20.88 -12.67
CA LEU A 110 -30.51 21.07 -12.00
C LEU A 110 -31.44 22.00 -12.81
N ALA A 111 -30.88 23.02 -13.48
CA ALA A 111 -31.63 23.94 -14.36
C ALA A 111 -32.23 23.24 -15.58
N ASP A 112 -31.62 22.16 -16.07
CA ASP A 112 -32.11 21.33 -17.16
C ASP A 112 -33.35 20.47 -16.80
N GLY A 113 -33.94 20.71 -15.63
CA GLY A 113 -35.21 20.12 -15.20
C GLY A 113 -35.13 18.69 -14.64
N LYS A 114 -33.94 18.23 -14.28
CA LYS A 114 -33.74 16.93 -13.63
C LYS A 114 -34.08 17.02 -12.12
N LYS A 115 -34.75 16.02 -11.61
CA LYS A 115 -35.10 15.91 -10.19
C LYS A 115 -33.86 15.55 -9.38
N GLY A 116 -33.47 16.39 -8.42
CA GLY A 116 -32.36 16.14 -7.53
C GLY A 116 -32.30 17.18 -6.41
N VAL A 117 -31.39 16.96 -5.46
CA VAL A 117 -31.16 17.86 -4.33
C VAL A 117 -29.83 18.58 -4.56
N GLU A 118 -29.84 19.91 -4.45
CA GLU A 118 -28.60 20.70 -4.52
C GLU A 118 -27.68 20.36 -3.35
N LYS A 119 -26.41 20.05 -3.67
CA LYS A 119 -25.37 19.71 -2.70
C LYS A 119 -24.59 20.97 -2.32
N LYS A 120 -24.28 21.11 -1.04
CA LYS A 120 -23.53 22.25 -0.50
C LYS A 120 -22.03 22.12 -0.74
N SER A 121 -21.50 20.88 -0.67
CA SER A 121 -20.07 20.60 -0.74
C SER A 121 -19.77 19.49 -1.72
N ILE A 122 -19.06 19.81 -2.79
CA ILE A 122 -18.53 18.87 -3.77
C ILE A 122 -17.02 19.11 -3.82
N HIS A 123 -16.24 18.04 -3.59
CA HIS A 123 -14.79 18.09 -3.61
C HIS A 123 -14.24 17.42 -4.84
N VAL A 124 -13.43 18.14 -5.61
CA VAL A 124 -12.76 17.59 -6.79
C VAL A 124 -11.52 16.81 -6.34
N ARG A 125 -11.52 15.52 -6.63
CA ARG A 125 -10.48 14.56 -6.28
C ARG A 125 -9.67 14.19 -7.51
N ILE A 126 -8.43 14.70 -7.58
CA ILE A 126 -7.57 14.52 -8.76
C ILE A 126 -6.90 13.16 -8.72
N ASN A 127 -7.14 12.35 -9.76
CA ASN A 127 -6.45 11.08 -9.97
C ASN A 127 -5.21 11.30 -10.85
N THR A 128 -4.03 11.08 -10.29
CA THR A 128 -2.75 11.20 -10.99
C THR A 128 -2.13 9.86 -11.37
N CYS A 129 -2.74 8.74 -10.93
CA CYS A 129 -2.21 7.40 -11.18
C CYS A 129 -2.35 6.98 -12.64
N GLY A 130 -1.31 6.32 -13.18
CA GLY A 130 -1.30 5.83 -14.56
C GLY A 130 -1.14 6.95 -15.60
N SER A 131 -0.96 8.20 -15.15
CA SER A 131 -0.67 9.32 -16.04
C SER A 131 0.82 9.36 -16.37
N PHE A 132 1.16 10.04 -17.47
CA PHE A 132 2.55 10.32 -17.87
C PHE A 132 3.34 11.17 -16.86
N LEU A 133 2.78 11.45 -15.68
CA LEU A 133 3.33 12.31 -14.63
C LEU A 133 4.10 11.56 -13.55
N GLU A 134 4.41 10.30 -13.73
CA GLU A 134 5.25 9.54 -12.81
C GLU A 134 6.73 9.97 -12.90
N PHE A 135 6.97 11.26 -12.75
CA PHE A 135 8.32 11.83 -12.67
C PHE A 135 8.78 11.91 -11.20
N PRO A 136 10.09 11.85 -10.94
CA PRO A 136 10.62 12.00 -9.58
C PRO A 136 10.21 13.30 -8.87
N GLU A 137 9.85 14.34 -9.63
CA GLU A 137 9.42 15.63 -9.10
C GLU A 137 7.96 15.64 -8.62
N THR A 138 7.11 14.83 -9.23
CA THR A 138 5.67 14.73 -8.92
C THR A 138 5.31 13.46 -8.18
N PHE A 139 6.11 12.41 -8.35
CA PHE A 139 5.96 11.08 -7.75
C PHE A 139 7.25 10.64 -7.03
N PRO A 140 7.74 11.43 -6.05
CA PRO A 140 8.93 11.04 -5.30
C PRO A 140 8.61 9.89 -4.34
N SER A 141 9.62 9.08 -3.98
CA SER A 141 9.49 8.24 -2.79
C SER A 141 9.45 9.13 -1.53
N ILE A 142 8.80 8.64 -0.47
CA ILE A 142 8.67 9.40 0.79
C ILE A 142 10.04 9.85 1.32
N GLY A 143 11.08 9.02 1.16
CA GLY A 143 12.44 9.35 1.56
C GLY A 143 13.13 10.41 0.70
N ARG A 144 12.60 10.71 -0.47
CA ARG A 144 13.12 11.75 -1.38
C ARG A 144 12.33 13.07 -1.32
N VAL A 145 11.31 13.15 -0.49
CA VAL A 145 10.59 14.42 -0.26
C VAL A 145 11.55 15.45 0.31
N ARG A 146 11.58 16.66 -0.26
CA ARG A 146 12.47 17.78 0.11
C ARG A 146 11.69 19.09 0.11
N VAL A 147 12.32 20.16 0.56
CA VAL A 147 11.74 21.52 0.61
C VAL A 147 11.25 22.00 -0.76
N GLU A 148 11.89 21.59 -1.85
CA GLU A 148 11.48 21.92 -3.23
C GLU A 148 10.07 21.44 -3.59
N HIS A 149 9.56 20.44 -2.88
CA HIS A 149 8.21 19.89 -3.06
C HIS A 149 7.15 20.64 -2.24
N HIS A 150 7.55 21.60 -1.40
CA HIS A 150 6.61 22.35 -0.56
C HIS A 150 5.61 23.16 -1.40
N GLY A 151 4.33 23.05 -1.07
CA GLY A 151 3.24 23.76 -1.74
C GLY A 151 2.84 23.20 -3.11
N ILE A 152 3.37 22.06 -3.53
CA ILE A 152 3.08 21.42 -4.82
C ILE A 152 2.12 20.26 -4.60
N LEU A 153 1.32 19.93 -5.62
CA LEU A 153 0.54 18.71 -5.66
C LEU A 153 1.47 17.52 -5.92
N LEU A 154 1.59 16.63 -4.95
CA LEU A 154 2.44 15.43 -5.00
C LEU A 154 1.61 14.18 -4.94
N THR A 155 2.14 13.11 -5.50
CA THR A 155 1.61 11.76 -5.31
C THR A 155 2.64 10.91 -4.58
N LEU A 156 2.24 10.33 -3.47
CA LEU A 156 3.08 9.47 -2.65
C LEU A 156 2.46 8.07 -2.54
N LYS A 157 3.30 7.06 -2.69
CA LYS A 157 2.92 5.67 -2.47
C LYS A 157 3.51 5.15 -1.17
N GLY A 158 2.70 4.47 -0.37
CA GLY A 158 3.16 3.89 0.89
C GLY A 158 2.14 2.98 1.54
N ILE A 159 2.52 2.41 2.67
CA ILE A 159 1.68 1.56 3.51
C ILE A 159 1.23 2.37 4.71
N VAL A 160 -0.04 2.32 5.05
CA VAL A 160 -0.57 2.95 6.26
C VAL A 160 -0.10 2.17 7.47
N ILE A 161 0.83 2.74 8.23
CA ILE A 161 1.34 2.12 9.47
C ILE A 161 0.53 2.52 10.69
N ARG A 162 -0.11 3.71 10.65
CA ARG A 162 -0.87 4.25 11.78
C ARG A 162 -2.10 5.00 11.28
N SER A 163 -3.23 4.79 11.95
CA SER A 163 -4.47 5.53 11.74
C SER A 163 -4.91 6.15 13.05
N GLY A 164 -5.11 7.46 13.06
CA GLY A 164 -5.58 8.22 14.21
C GLY A 164 -7.10 8.16 14.36
N ALA A 165 -7.60 8.62 15.49
CA ALA A 165 -9.02 8.79 15.72
C ALA A 165 -9.61 9.91 14.85
N ILE A 166 -10.89 9.78 14.53
CA ILE A 166 -11.64 10.82 13.82
C ILE A 166 -11.90 11.97 14.79
N LYS A 167 -11.61 13.20 14.38
CA LYS A 167 -11.80 14.41 15.15
C LYS A 167 -12.66 15.40 14.38
N MET A 168 -13.39 16.21 15.10
CA MET A 168 -14.01 17.40 14.52
C MET A 168 -13.00 18.55 14.57
N HIS A 169 -12.69 19.11 13.41
CA HIS A 169 -11.78 20.22 13.26
C HIS A 169 -12.53 21.49 12.86
N GLU A 170 -12.23 22.61 13.51
CA GLU A 170 -12.80 23.88 13.13
C GLU A 170 -12.10 24.41 11.87
N GLY A 171 -12.80 24.44 10.75
CA GLY A 171 -12.27 24.93 9.47
C GLY A 171 -12.35 26.44 9.32
N GLU A 172 -13.37 27.06 9.91
CA GLU A 172 -13.62 28.49 9.75
C GLU A 172 -14.28 29.07 11.00
N ARG A 173 -13.79 30.25 11.43
CA ARG A 173 -14.44 31.06 12.46
C ARG A 173 -14.65 32.46 11.94
N THR A 174 -15.84 33.00 12.17
CA THR A 174 -16.18 34.37 11.78
C THR A 174 -15.90 35.32 12.92
N TYR A 175 -15.14 36.38 12.62
CA TYR A 175 -14.87 37.48 13.53
C TYR A 175 -15.48 38.79 13.01
N MET A 176 -16.00 39.61 13.88
CA MET A 176 -16.53 40.94 13.57
C MET A 176 -15.56 42.02 14.02
N CYS A 177 -15.27 42.97 13.16
CA CYS A 177 -14.45 44.13 13.50
C CYS A 177 -15.24 45.16 14.27
N HIS A 178 -14.75 45.61 15.43
CA HIS A 178 -15.41 46.63 16.23
C HIS A 178 -15.54 47.98 15.51
N LYS A 179 -14.62 48.32 14.60
CA LYS A 179 -14.58 49.60 13.90
C LYS A 179 -15.53 49.67 12.70
N CYS A 180 -15.48 48.67 11.81
CA CYS A 180 -16.31 48.66 10.60
C CYS A 180 -17.59 47.83 10.74
N LYS A 181 -17.77 47.08 11.84
CA LYS A 181 -18.88 46.17 12.11
C LYS A 181 -19.12 45.08 11.05
N ASN A 182 -18.18 44.91 10.14
CA ASN A 182 -18.24 43.84 9.15
C ASN A 182 -17.56 42.57 9.70
N SER A 183 -18.10 41.42 9.31
CA SER A 183 -17.56 40.11 9.67
C SER A 183 -16.62 39.60 8.58
N PHE A 184 -15.59 38.84 9.00
CA PHE A 184 -14.66 38.16 8.12
C PHE A 184 -14.29 36.78 8.65
N PRO A 185 -14.12 35.79 7.79
CA PRO A 185 -13.69 34.45 8.18
C PRO A 185 -12.19 34.42 8.50
N VAL A 186 -11.82 33.61 9.48
CA VAL A 186 -10.43 33.29 9.83
C VAL A 186 -10.28 31.79 9.84
N HIS A 187 -9.35 31.29 9.03
CA HIS A 187 -9.02 29.87 8.95
C HIS A 187 -7.88 29.53 9.90
N PRO A 188 -7.89 28.34 10.53
CA PRO A 188 -6.76 27.87 11.32
C PRO A 188 -5.55 27.60 10.41
N LEU A 189 -4.36 27.85 10.94
CA LEU A 189 -3.10 27.60 10.24
C LEU A 189 -2.62 26.17 10.56
N VAL A 190 -2.58 25.32 9.55
CA VAL A 190 -2.08 23.92 9.68
C VAL A 190 -0.63 23.94 10.17
N GLU A 191 0.19 24.84 9.65
CA GLU A 191 1.59 25.02 10.07
C GLU A 191 1.71 25.30 11.57
N ALA A 192 0.82 26.12 12.13
CA ALA A 192 0.77 26.45 13.55
C ALA A 192 -0.10 25.47 14.36
N ARG A 193 -0.24 24.21 13.92
CA ARG A 193 -1.05 23.16 14.57
C ARG A 193 -2.50 23.54 14.75
N ASN A 194 -3.09 24.02 13.68
CA ASN A 194 -4.48 24.42 13.63
C ASN A 194 -4.82 25.51 14.66
N SER A 195 -3.84 26.34 15.03
CA SER A 195 -4.08 27.50 15.86
C SER A 195 -4.67 28.64 15.03
N ILE A 196 -5.60 29.38 15.63
CA ILE A 196 -6.19 30.55 15.00
C ILE A 196 -5.32 31.76 15.28
N SER A 197 -4.82 32.38 14.22
CA SER A 197 -4.06 33.63 14.29
C SER A 197 -4.92 34.78 13.75
N LEU A 198 -5.23 35.72 14.60
CA LEU A 198 -5.99 36.92 14.18
C LEU A 198 -5.08 37.88 13.43
N PRO A 199 -5.57 38.49 12.32
CA PRO A 199 -4.81 39.50 11.62
C PRO A 199 -4.59 40.74 12.52
N SER A 200 -3.46 41.40 12.37
CA SER A 200 -3.11 42.61 13.13
C SER A 200 -4.00 43.80 12.77
N ILE A 201 -4.52 43.83 11.53
CA ILE A 201 -5.39 44.90 11.00
C ILE A 201 -6.56 44.24 10.26
N CYS A 202 -7.73 44.84 10.31
CA CYS A 202 -8.92 44.34 9.62
C CYS A 202 -8.70 44.17 8.11
N PRO A 203 -8.95 42.98 7.54
CA PRO A 203 -8.73 42.70 6.11
C PRO A 203 -9.76 43.36 5.19
N ILE A 204 -10.85 43.90 5.74
CA ILE A 204 -11.97 44.45 4.96
C ILE A 204 -11.65 45.87 4.45
N ARG A 205 -11.93 46.08 3.19
CA ARG A 205 -11.85 47.41 2.56
C ARG A 205 -13.24 48.06 2.50
N GLN A 206 -13.37 49.24 3.03
CA GLN A 206 -14.56 50.10 2.85
C GLN A 206 -14.27 51.23 1.90
N ASN A 207 -15.06 51.38 0.83
CA ASN A 207 -14.90 52.44 -0.18
C ASN A 207 -13.44 52.58 -0.66
N SER A 208 -12.79 51.47 -1.03
CA SER A 208 -11.40 51.42 -1.49
C SER A 208 -10.31 51.78 -0.45
N LYS A 209 -10.70 52.05 0.82
CA LYS A 209 -9.75 52.29 1.91
C LYS A 209 -9.69 51.13 2.86
N PRO A 210 -8.50 50.67 3.29
CA PRO A 210 -8.38 49.62 4.28
C PRO A 210 -8.87 50.08 5.63
N CYS A 211 -9.61 49.22 6.35
CA CYS A 211 -10.07 49.50 7.70
C CYS A 211 -8.90 49.37 8.69
N ALA A 212 -8.62 50.40 9.47
CA ALA A 212 -7.57 50.38 10.50
C ALA A 212 -8.06 49.87 11.87
N GLY A 213 -9.02 48.93 11.89
CA GLY A 213 -9.50 48.29 13.11
C GLY A 213 -8.57 47.19 13.58
N THR A 214 -8.27 47.13 14.89
CA THR A 214 -7.35 46.15 15.50
C THR A 214 -8.04 45.28 16.56
N LYS A 215 -9.32 45.58 16.90
CA LYS A 215 -10.10 44.79 17.88
C LYS A 215 -11.17 44.02 17.14
N PHE A 216 -11.20 42.71 17.39
CA PHE A 216 -12.12 41.77 16.77
C PHE A 216 -12.88 41.01 17.84
N GLN A 217 -14.15 40.77 17.61
CA GLN A 217 -15.03 40.00 18.48
C GLN A 217 -15.46 38.75 17.73
N TYR A 218 -15.41 37.63 18.41
CA TYR A 218 -15.91 36.37 17.89
C TYR A 218 -17.44 36.45 17.76
N VAL A 219 -17.96 35.96 16.64
CA VAL A 219 -19.40 35.84 16.40
C VAL A 219 -19.84 34.43 16.78
N GLU A 220 -20.67 34.29 17.80
CA GLU A 220 -21.15 33.00 18.28
C GLU A 220 -21.94 32.26 17.18
N ASN A 221 -21.89 30.92 17.18
CA ASN A 221 -22.61 30.03 16.27
C ASN A 221 -22.20 30.12 14.79
N THR A 222 -20.97 30.55 14.47
CA THR A 222 -20.43 30.60 13.11
C THR A 222 -19.28 29.61 12.89
N ILE A 223 -19.19 28.58 13.73
CA ILE A 223 -18.16 27.56 13.60
C ILE A 223 -18.59 26.57 12.50
N VAL A 224 -17.77 26.45 11.49
CA VAL A 224 -17.88 25.38 10.48
C VAL A 224 -16.87 24.30 10.85
N CYS A 225 -17.37 23.12 11.21
CA CYS A 225 -16.53 21.98 11.55
C CYS A 225 -16.43 21.03 10.38
N HIS A 226 -15.25 20.44 10.21
CA HIS A 226 -14.93 19.42 9.24
C HIS A 226 -14.48 18.15 9.96
N ASP A 227 -14.74 16.99 9.35
CA ASP A 227 -14.18 15.75 9.81
C ASP A 227 -12.68 15.71 9.47
N TYR A 228 -11.86 15.28 10.44
CA TYR A 228 -10.41 15.33 10.36
C TYR A 228 -9.80 14.05 10.91
N GLN A 229 -8.85 13.49 10.17
CA GLN A 229 -8.11 12.31 10.61
C GLN A 229 -6.63 12.42 10.19
N GLU A 230 -5.72 12.03 11.08
CA GLU A 230 -4.31 11.93 10.81
C GLU A 230 -3.93 10.46 10.58
N ILE A 231 -3.31 10.16 9.47
CA ILE A 231 -2.72 8.84 9.19
C ILE A 231 -1.23 8.98 8.96
N LYS A 232 -0.46 7.91 9.21
CA LYS A 232 0.96 7.88 8.92
C LYS A 232 1.25 6.81 7.88
N ILE A 233 1.85 7.21 6.77
CA ILE A 233 2.26 6.32 5.69
C ILE A 233 3.76 6.12 5.70
N GLN A 234 4.21 4.92 5.35
CA GLN A 234 5.62 4.51 5.30
C GLN A 234 5.97 3.94 3.94
N GLU A 235 7.21 4.10 3.53
CA GLU A 235 7.73 3.48 2.31
C GLU A 235 7.64 1.95 2.38
N SER A 236 7.30 1.33 1.25
CA SER A 236 7.37 -0.12 1.13
C SER A 236 8.83 -0.58 1.21
N THR A 237 9.10 -1.54 2.09
CA THR A 237 10.43 -2.13 2.27
C THR A 237 10.98 -2.81 1.03
N GLN A 238 10.12 -3.18 0.08
CA GLN A 238 10.53 -3.84 -1.18
C GLN A 238 11.24 -2.91 -2.15
N VAL A 239 10.92 -1.61 -2.11
CA VAL A 239 11.53 -0.60 -2.99
C VAL A 239 12.87 -0.12 -2.42
N LEU A 240 13.09 -0.35 -1.14
CA LEU A 240 14.31 0.10 -0.45
C LEU A 240 15.46 -0.89 -0.64
N GLY A 241 16.66 -0.35 -0.86
CA GLY A 241 17.89 -1.14 -0.87
C GLY A 241 18.24 -1.71 0.51
N VAL A 242 19.11 -2.71 0.54
CA VAL A 242 19.60 -3.33 1.79
C VAL A 242 20.27 -2.27 2.68
N GLY A 243 19.84 -2.18 3.95
CA GLY A 243 20.36 -1.21 4.91
C GLY A 243 19.67 0.16 4.92
N ALA A 244 18.72 0.40 4.02
CA ALA A 244 17.93 1.63 4.06
C ALA A 244 16.82 1.53 5.12
N ILE A 245 16.68 2.58 5.92
CA ILE A 245 15.61 2.69 6.92
C ILE A 245 14.39 3.31 6.24
N PRO A 246 13.22 2.63 6.25
CA PRO A 246 12.00 3.17 5.65
C PRO A 246 11.58 4.46 6.36
N ARG A 247 11.31 5.49 5.57
CA ARG A 247 10.82 6.76 6.07
C ARG A 247 9.31 6.81 6.06
N SER A 248 8.77 7.66 6.93
CA SER A 248 7.33 7.85 7.05
C SER A 248 6.96 9.32 7.00
N ILE A 249 5.75 9.62 6.55
CA ILE A 249 5.19 10.97 6.49
C ILE A 249 3.78 10.96 7.08
N LEU A 250 3.41 12.08 7.71
CA LEU A 250 2.06 12.31 8.21
C LEU A 250 1.17 12.78 7.06
N VAL A 251 -0.03 12.23 6.96
CA VAL A 251 -1.04 12.60 5.98
C VAL A 251 -2.30 13.01 6.72
N ILE A 252 -2.85 14.14 6.34
CA ILE A 252 -4.12 14.68 6.87
C ILE A 252 -5.22 14.33 5.89
N LEU A 253 -6.26 13.69 6.39
CA LEU A 253 -7.50 13.38 5.68
C LEU A 253 -8.61 14.29 6.19
N GLU A 254 -9.36 14.89 5.28
CA GLU A 254 -10.45 15.80 5.58
C GLU A 254 -11.74 15.34 4.88
N ASP A 255 -12.86 15.60 5.51
CA ASP A 255 -14.21 15.39 4.99
C ASP A 255 -14.47 13.94 4.51
N ASP A 256 -14.76 13.77 3.22
CA ASP A 256 -15.10 12.49 2.58
C ASP A 256 -13.94 11.47 2.54
N LEU A 257 -12.69 11.90 2.79
CA LEU A 257 -11.53 11.00 2.84
C LEU A 257 -11.33 10.35 4.21
N VAL A 258 -12.07 10.78 5.23
CA VAL A 258 -11.96 10.25 6.60
C VAL A 258 -12.48 8.81 6.64
N ASP A 259 -11.79 7.93 7.38
CA ASP A 259 -12.09 6.50 7.56
C ASP A 259 -12.10 5.64 6.26
N VAL A 260 -11.60 6.18 5.15
CA VAL A 260 -11.49 5.41 3.89
C VAL A 260 -10.43 4.32 3.99
N VAL A 261 -9.34 4.55 4.74
CA VAL A 261 -8.18 3.65 4.81
C VAL A 261 -7.90 3.19 6.23
N LYS A 262 -7.36 1.96 6.34
CA LYS A 262 -7.03 1.31 7.62
C LYS A 262 -5.53 1.07 7.74
N ALA A 263 -5.06 0.87 8.97
CA ALA A 263 -3.70 0.44 9.20
C ALA A 263 -3.43 -0.91 8.50
N GLY A 264 -2.35 -0.98 7.74
CA GLY A 264 -2.01 -2.12 6.89
C GLY A 264 -2.37 -1.95 5.41
N ASP A 265 -3.17 -0.97 5.01
CA ASP A 265 -3.52 -0.76 3.61
C ASP A 265 -2.35 -0.15 2.82
N ASP A 266 -2.14 -0.64 1.59
CA ASP A 266 -1.28 0.01 0.60
C ASP A 266 -2.07 1.13 -0.07
N VAL A 267 -1.53 2.33 -0.03
CA VAL A 267 -2.23 3.52 -0.52
C VAL A 267 -1.36 4.34 -1.47
N ILE A 268 -2.05 4.96 -2.42
CA ILE A 268 -1.51 6.05 -3.22
C ILE A 268 -2.28 7.30 -2.84
N VAL A 269 -1.56 8.30 -2.35
CA VAL A 269 -2.13 9.55 -1.85
C VAL A 269 -1.64 10.68 -2.72
N SER A 270 -2.56 11.39 -3.37
CA SER A 270 -2.28 12.65 -4.05
C SER A 270 -2.69 13.80 -3.14
N GLY A 271 -1.80 14.75 -2.93
CA GLY A 271 -2.07 15.84 -1.99
C GLY A 271 -1.04 16.96 -2.04
N VAL A 272 -1.24 17.97 -1.22
CA VAL A 272 -0.37 19.14 -1.13
C VAL A 272 0.60 18.99 0.02
N LEU A 273 1.89 19.07 -0.28
CA LEU A 273 2.91 19.03 0.77
C LEU A 273 2.94 20.38 1.51
N THR A 274 2.73 20.32 2.82
CA THR A 274 2.87 21.44 3.72
C THR A 274 3.82 21.09 4.88
N SER A 275 3.99 21.98 5.81
CA SER A 275 4.82 21.77 7.00
C SER A 275 4.04 22.06 8.26
N LYS A 276 4.40 21.39 9.35
CA LYS A 276 3.81 21.55 10.69
C LYS A 276 4.91 21.71 11.73
N TRP A 277 4.78 22.67 12.63
CA TRP A 277 5.72 22.83 13.74
C TRP A 277 5.75 21.59 14.65
N ALA A 278 6.95 21.15 15.00
CA ALA A 278 7.12 20.08 15.99
C ALA A 278 6.56 20.51 17.37
N PRO A 279 5.93 19.58 18.12
CA PRO A 279 5.09 19.96 19.29
C PRO A 279 5.82 20.64 20.43
N GLU A 280 7.04 20.28 20.70
CA GLU A 280 7.74 20.64 21.91
C GLU A 280 8.81 21.74 21.72
N LEU A 281 8.94 22.22 20.48
CA LEU A 281 10.10 23.02 20.08
C LEU A 281 9.72 24.39 19.52
N LYS A 282 8.45 24.81 19.63
CA LYS A 282 8.03 26.14 19.19
C LYS A 282 8.82 27.19 19.96
N ASP A 283 9.43 28.10 19.23
CA ASP A 283 10.28 29.19 19.74
C ASP A 283 11.66 28.76 20.31
N VAL A 284 11.97 27.46 20.36
CA VAL A 284 13.28 26.94 20.80
C VAL A 284 14.10 26.43 19.64
N ARG A 285 13.44 25.75 18.67
CA ARG A 285 14.06 25.25 17.44
C ARG A 285 13.12 25.51 16.26
N CYS A 286 13.69 25.74 15.08
CA CYS A 286 12.95 25.94 13.84
C CYS A 286 12.72 24.61 13.09
N ASP A 287 12.36 23.55 13.80
CA ASP A 287 12.12 22.24 13.19
C ASP A 287 10.67 22.14 12.70
N LEU A 288 10.53 21.89 11.41
CA LEU A 288 9.25 21.71 10.73
C LEU A 288 9.16 20.29 10.20
N ASP A 289 8.09 19.59 10.55
CA ASP A 289 7.80 18.26 10.01
C ASP A 289 7.01 18.38 8.71
N PRO A 290 7.40 17.66 7.65
CA PRO A 290 6.63 17.62 6.41
C PRO A 290 5.31 16.88 6.65
N VAL A 291 4.22 17.46 6.16
CA VAL A 291 2.86 16.92 6.25
C VAL A 291 2.19 17.03 4.90
N LEU A 292 1.48 15.99 4.49
CA LEU A 292 0.72 15.97 3.24
C LEU A 292 -0.77 16.16 3.55
N ILE A 293 -1.38 17.21 3.01
CA ILE A 293 -2.84 17.36 3.02
C ILE A 293 -3.38 16.59 1.83
N ALA A 294 -4.13 15.53 2.07
CA ALA A 294 -4.63 14.66 1.01
C ALA A 294 -5.74 15.35 0.20
N ASN A 295 -5.63 15.29 -1.11
CA ASN A 295 -6.72 15.60 -2.02
C ASN A 295 -7.41 14.32 -2.49
N ASN A 296 -6.66 13.23 -2.76
CA ASN A 296 -7.21 11.95 -3.18
C ASN A 296 -6.43 10.81 -2.53
N VAL A 297 -7.15 9.78 -2.11
CA VAL A 297 -6.58 8.56 -1.52
C VAL A 297 -7.16 7.34 -2.21
N ARG A 298 -6.28 6.50 -2.76
CA ARG A 298 -6.68 5.25 -3.42
C ARG A 298 -5.99 4.07 -2.76
N ARG A 299 -6.76 3.01 -2.48
CA ARG A 299 -6.19 1.74 -2.03
C ARG A 299 -5.66 0.97 -3.22
N VAL A 300 -4.41 0.58 -3.16
CA VAL A 300 -3.78 -0.25 -4.21
C VAL A 300 -4.44 -1.63 -4.31
N ASN A 301 -4.94 -2.15 -3.19
CA ASN A 301 -5.65 -3.44 -3.16
C ASN A 301 -6.97 -3.46 -3.96
N GLU A 302 -7.58 -2.29 -4.20
CA GLU A 302 -8.78 -2.13 -5.02
C GLU A 302 -8.44 -1.92 -6.51
N LEU A 303 -7.24 -1.49 -6.81
CA LEU A 303 -6.72 -1.47 -8.17
C LEU A 303 -6.41 -2.92 -8.55
N LYS A 304 -7.10 -3.47 -9.53
CA LYS A 304 -6.73 -4.72 -10.18
C LYS A 304 -5.24 -4.65 -10.48
N SER A 305 -4.48 -5.35 -9.66
CA SER A 305 -3.03 -5.53 -9.68
C SER A 305 -2.20 -4.52 -10.50
N GLU A 306 -1.28 -3.84 -9.81
CA GLU A 306 -0.22 -3.01 -10.45
C GLU A 306 0.64 -3.78 -11.47
N ILE A 307 0.53 -5.10 -11.51
CA ILE A 307 1.15 -5.92 -12.54
C ILE A 307 0.15 -6.04 -13.68
N GLU A 308 0.12 -5.03 -14.53
CA GLU A 308 -0.56 -5.15 -15.81
C GLU A 308 0.06 -6.31 -16.58
N VAL A 309 -0.68 -7.40 -16.64
CA VAL A 309 -0.32 -8.53 -17.50
C VAL A 309 -0.86 -8.18 -18.89
N PHE A 310 -0.05 -7.48 -19.67
CA PHE A 310 -0.39 -7.17 -21.06
C PHE A 310 -0.77 -8.44 -21.82
N ASP A 311 -1.73 -8.34 -22.71
CA ASP A 311 -2.20 -9.45 -23.54
C ASP A 311 -1.06 -10.20 -24.26
N ASP A 312 -0.02 -9.49 -24.66
CA ASP A 312 1.18 -10.05 -25.27
C ASP A 312 1.90 -11.05 -24.34
N ILE A 313 1.92 -10.79 -23.04
CA ILE A 313 2.56 -11.66 -22.05
C ILE A 313 1.68 -12.88 -21.79
N VAL A 314 0.36 -12.69 -21.73
CA VAL A 314 -0.61 -13.80 -21.63
C VAL A 314 -0.48 -14.73 -22.83
N MET A 315 -0.34 -14.17 -24.02
CA MET A 315 -0.11 -14.95 -25.25
C MET A 315 1.19 -15.78 -25.15
N LYS A 316 2.27 -15.21 -24.63
CA LYS A 316 3.53 -15.95 -24.40
C LYS A 316 3.36 -17.11 -23.42
N PHE A 317 2.59 -16.93 -22.34
CA PHE A 317 2.30 -18.00 -21.38
C PHE A 317 1.47 -19.12 -22.02
N LYS A 318 0.45 -18.78 -22.82
CA LYS A 318 -0.36 -19.75 -23.56
C LYS A 318 0.48 -20.51 -24.58
N GLN A 319 1.35 -19.84 -25.33
CA GLN A 319 2.26 -20.46 -26.29
C GLN A 319 3.25 -21.40 -25.60
N PHE A 320 3.82 -21.00 -24.46
CA PHE A 320 4.70 -21.87 -23.66
C PHE A 320 4.00 -23.18 -23.28
N TRP A 321 2.78 -23.12 -22.73
CA TRP A 321 2.05 -24.33 -22.36
C TRP A 321 1.56 -25.13 -23.57
N ALA A 322 1.25 -24.50 -24.69
CA ALA A 322 0.94 -25.19 -25.95
C ALA A 322 2.14 -26.00 -26.45
N HIS A 323 3.37 -25.46 -26.33
CA HIS A 323 4.59 -26.18 -26.67
C HIS A 323 4.80 -27.43 -25.79
N PHE A 324 4.48 -27.36 -24.51
CA PHE A 324 4.62 -28.47 -23.55
C PHE A 324 3.38 -29.33 -23.39
N LYS A 325 2.36 -29.22 -24.26
CA LYS A 325 1.10 -29.97 -24.17
C LYS A 325 1.29 -31.49 -24.08
N GLY A 326 2.32 -32.05 -24.78
CA GLY A 326 2.65 -33.46 -24.75
C GLY A 326 3.45 -33.93 -23.52
N SER A 327 4.03 -32.99 -22.75
CA SER A 327 4.84 -33.28 -21.56
C SER A 327 4.78 -32.17 -20.53
N PRO A 328 3.63 -32.00 -19.82
CA PRO A 328 3.41 -30.88 -18.88
C PRO A 328 4.44 -30.81 -17.76
N LEU A 329 4.96 -31.96 -17.32
CA LEU A 329 5.99 -32.04 -16.28
C LEU A 329 7.32 -31.38 -16.71
N LYS A 330 7.68 -31.46 -18.00
CA LYS A 330 8.88 -30.77 -18.51
C LYS A 330 8.68 -29.25 -18.47
N GLY A 331 7.50 -28.74 -18.84
CA GLY A 331 7.15 -27.32 -18.74
C GLY A 331 7.20 -26.83 -17.30
N ARG A 332 6.61 -27.58 -16.34
CA ARG A 332 6.71 -27.28 -14.92
C ARG A 332 8.17 -27.20 -14.46
N ASN A 333 8.99 -28.18 -14.83
CA ASN A 333 10.39 -28.22 -14.42
C ASN A 333 11.21 -27.05 -15.01
N ALA A 334 10.87 -26.58 -16.22
CA ALA A 334 11.49 -25.38 -16.80
C ALA A 334 11.19 -24.12 -15.98
N ILE A 335 9.94 -23.96 -15.51
CA ILE A 335 9.56 -22.85 -14.61
C ILE A 335 10.31 -22.97 -13.27
N LEU A 336 10.36 -24.17 -12.67
CA LEU A 336 11.02 -24.40 -11.38
C LEU A 336 12.54 -24.13 -11.42
N ARG A 337 13.21 -24.28 -12.55
CA ARG A 337 14.63 -23.89 -12.70
C ARG A 337 14.85 -22.40 -12.46
N GLY A 338 13.90 -21.55 -12.82
CA GLY A 338 13.96 -20.11 -12.55
C GLY A 338 13.72 -19.73 -11.09
N ILE A 339 13.20 -20.66 -10.25
CA ILE A 339 12.99 -20.40 -8.83
C ILE A 339 14.28 -20.63 -8.06
N CYS A 340 14.77 -19.59 -7.40
CA CYS A 340 16.00 -19.59 -6.62
C CYS A 340 17.18 -20.26 -7.38
N PRO A 341 17.64 -19.69 -8.49
CA PRO A 341 18.72 -20.29 -9.30
C PRO A 341 20.00 -20.48 -8.50
N GLN A 342 20.24 -19.63 -7.50
CA GLN A 342 21.41 -19.68 -6.60
C GLN A 342 21.52 -20.98 -5.79
N VAL A 343 20.42 -21.74 -5.64
CA VAL A 343 20.43 -23.03 -4.96
C VAL A 343 20.28 -24.15 -6.00
N PHE A 344 21.30 -24.99 -6.09
CA PHE A 344 21.30 -26.11 -7.01
C PHE A 344 20.35 -27.22 -6.55
N GLY A 345 19.66 -27.85 -7.50
CA GLY A 345 18.77 -28.98 -7.21
C GLY A 345 17.52 -28.59 -6.40
N LEU A 346 17.20 -29.39 -5.39
CA LEU A 346 16.09 -29.20 -4.46
C LEU A 346 14.73 -28.88 -5.14
N PHE A 347 14.41 -29.60 -6.22
CA PHE A 347 13.18 -29.35 -7.00
C PHE A 347 11.91 -29.43 -6.18
N THR A 348 11.86 -30.32 -5.16
CA THR A 348 10.71 -30.45 -4.26
C THR A 348 10.51 -29.16 -3.44
N VAL A 349 11.60 -28.56 -2.95
CA VAL A 349 11.54 -27.30 -2.21
C VAL A 349 11.10 -26.16 -3.12
N LYS A 350 11.67 -26.09 -4.33
CA LYS A 350 11.29 -25.10 -5.35
C LYS A 350 9.81 -25.22 -5.72
N LEU A 351 9.30 -26.45 -5.87
CA LEU A 351 7.89 -26.70 -6.12
C LEU A 351 7.01 -26.26 -4.95
N ALA A 352 7.40 -26.59 -3.72
CA ALA A 352 6.68 -26.17 -2.53
C ALA A 352 6.61 -24.66 -2.40
N VAL A 353 7.72 -23.95 -2.65
CA VAL A 353 7.75 -22.47 -2.68
C VAL A 353 6.80 -21.92 -3.75
N ALA A 354 6.80 -22.49 -4.96
CA ALA A 354 5.89 -22.08 -6.03
C ALA A 354 4.42 -22.25 -5.64
N LEU A 355 4.07 -23.42 -5.09
CA LEU A 355 2.70 -23.74 -4.66
C LEU A 355 2.26 -22.81 -3.51
N THR A 356 3.13 -22.56 -2.55
CA THR A 356 2.85 -21.65 -1.44
C THR A 356 2.61 -20.21 -1.92
N LEU A 357 3.38 -19.73 -2.89
CA LEU A 357 3.20 -18.39 -3.46
C LEU A 357 1.93 -18.27 -4.30
N ILE A 358 1.56 -19.30 -5.03
CA ILE A 358 0.29 -19.34 -5.79
C ILE A 358 -0.87 -19.44 -4.82
N GLY A 359 -0.77 -20.28 -3.79
CA GLY A 359 -1.85 -20.54 -2.84
C GLY A 359 -2.99 -21.34 -3.43
N GLY A 360 -4.08 -21.47 -2.68
CA GLY A 360 -5.33 -22.09 -3.08
C GLY A 360 -6.46 -21.08 -3.28
N VAL A 361 -7.66 -21.59 -3.54
CA VAL A 361 -8.87 -20.77 -3.64
C VAL A 361 -9.59 -20.78 -2.31
N GLN A 362 -9.90 -19.59 -1.79
CA GLN A 362 -10.71 -19.47 -0.60
C GLN A 362 -12.12 -19.99 -0.88
N HIS A 363 -12.63 -20.83 0.02
CA HIS A 363 -13.99 -21.36 -0.05
C HIS A 363 -14.80 -20.89 1.14
N VAL A 364 -16.04 -20.49 0.89
CA VAL A 364 -17.03 -20.15 1.93
C VAL A 364 -18.15 -21.15 1.81
N ASP A 365 -18.33 -21.93 2.85
CA ASP A 365 -19.34 -22.97 2.92
C ASP A 365 -20.75 -22.36 3.04
N ALA A 366 -21.79 -23.13 2.73
CA ALA A 366 -23.19 -22.70 2.88
C ALA A 366 -23.57 -22.32 4.33
N SER A 367 -22.80 -22.82 5.31
CA SER A 367 -22.91 -22.47 6.74
C SER A 367 -22.25 -21.13 7.10
N GLY A 368 -21.58 -20.46 6.15
CA GLY A 368 -20.78 -19.27 6.41
C GLY A 368 -19.37 -19.55 6.94
N THR A 369 -18.98 -20.81 7.08
CA THR A 369 -17.63 -21.19 7.50
C THR A 369 -16.64 -20.89 6.38
N ARG A 370 -15.57 -20.16 6.73
CA ARG A 370 -14.56 -19.71 5.79
C ARG A 370 -13.33 -20.61 5.83
N ILE A 371 -13.02 -21.24 4.72
CA ILE A 371 -11.81 -22.04 4.56
C ILE A 371 -10.78 -21.18 3.85
N ARG A 372 -9.59 -21.02 4.47
CA ARG A 372 -8.51 -20.19 3.92
C ARG A 372 -7.95 -20.77 2.61
N GLY A 373 -7.53 -19.89 1.71
CA GLY A 373 -6.80 -20.27 0.50
C GLY A 373 -5.28 -20.20 0.65
N GLU A 374 -4.78 -19.54 1.68
CA GLU A 374 -3.34 -19.37 1.95
C GLU A 374 -2.76 -20.64 2.58
N SER A 375 -1.65 -21.14 2.01
CA SER A 375 -0.91 -22.29 2.51
C SER A 375 0.40 -21.84 3.18
N HIS A 376 0.70 -22.38 4.37
CA HIS A 376 1.89 -22.04 5.13
C HIS A 376 3.00 -23.07 4.91
N LEU A 377 4.25 -22.61 4.76
CA LEU A 377 5.42 -23.43 4.50
C LEU A 377 6.43 -23.31 5.65
N LEU A 378 6.94 -24.44 6.12
CA LEU A 378 8.04 -24.50 7.08
C LEU A 378 9.20 -25.30 6.50
N LEU A 379 10.40 -24.72 6.50
CA LEU A 379 11.65 -25.39 6.19
C LEU A 379 12.38 -25.69 7.50
N VAL A 380 12.59 -26.97 7.77
CA VAL A 380 13.38 -27.46 8.92
C VAL A 380 14.69 -28.02 8.36
N GLY A 381 15.84 -27.70 8.93
CA GLY A 381 17.05 -28.35 8.43
C GLY A 381 18.33 -27.75 8.98
N ASP A 382 19.43 -28.40 8.62
CA ASP A 382 20.76 -28.07 9.10
C ASP A 382 21.20 -26.66 8.63
N PRO A 383 22.09 -25.99 9.36
CA PRO A 383 22.67 -24.74 8.90
C PRO A 383 23.41 -24.93 7.56
N GLY A 384 23.35 -23.93 6.69
CA GLY A 384 24.01 -24.01 5.38
C GLY A 384 23.19 -24.62 4.25
N THR A 385 22.03 -25.23 4.50
CA THR A 385 21.17 -25.87 3.47
C THR A 385 20.40 -24.89 2.57
N GLY A 386 20.65 -23.58 2.67
CA GLY A 386 20.07 -22.56 1.80
C GLY A 386 18.67 -22.07 2.17
N LYS A 387 18.13 -22.41 3.35
CA LYS A 387 16.77 -22.02 3.80
C LYS A 387 16.52 -20.52 3.69
N SER A 388 17.41 -19.70 4.23
CA SER A 388 17.27 -18.24 4.21
C SER A 388 17.30 -17.65 2.80
N GLN A 389 17.96 -18.31 1.84
CA GLN A 389 17.96 -17.89 0.44
C GLN A 389 16.59 -18.09 -0.21
N PHE A 390 15.91 -19.20 0.10
CA PHE A 390 14.54 -19.44 -0.35
C PHE A 390 13.57 -18.40 0.22
N LEU A 391 13.71 -18.03 1.50
CA LEU A 391 12.89 -16.97 2.11
C LEU A 391 13.08 -15.62 1.39
N LYS A 392 14.35 -15.22 1.20
CA LYS A 392 14.69 -13.97 0.50
C LYS A 392 14.19 -13.94 -0.94
N PHE A 393 14.27 -15.08 -1.64
CA PHE A 393 13.81 -15.20 -3.01
C PHE A 393 12.27 -15.16 -3.09
N ALA A 394 11.57 -15.88 -2.20
CA ALA A 394 10.11 -15.86 -2.12
C ALA A 394 9.58 -14.45 -1.82
N ALA A 395 10.25 -13.72 -0.94
CA ALA A 395 9.89 -12.35 -0.64
C ALA A 395 10.05 -11.40 -1.84
N LYS A 396 11.04 -11.63 -2.72
CA LYS A 396 11.21 -10.87 -3.97
C LYS A 396 10.14 -11.21 -5.01
N LEU A 397 9.62 -12.45 -5.01
CA LEU A 397 8.56 -12.88 -5.92
C LEU A 397 7.18 -12.37 -5.50
N SER A 398 6.93 -12.26 -4.21
CA SER A 398 5.66 -11.73 -3.70
C SER A 398 5.54 -10.23 -3.96
N ASN A 399 4.33 -9.76 -4.25
CA ASN A 399 4.05 -8.32 -4.42
C ASN A 399 4.11 -7.57 -3.09
N ARG A 400 3.75 -8.26 -2.01
CA ARG A 400 3.75 -7.74 -0.66
C ARG A 400 4.44 -8.76 0.24
N SER A 401 5.53 -8.36 0.88
CA SER A 401 6.29 -9.26 1.73
C SER A 401 6.98 -8.51 2.86
N VAL A 402 7.03 -9.16 4.00
CA VAL A 402 7.81 -8.71 5.16
C VAL A 402 8.76 -9.84 5.54
N ILE A 403 10.03 -9.51 5.75
CA ILE A 403 11.04 -10.45 6.24
C ILE A 403 11.41 -10.06 7.66
N THR A 404 11.31 -11.01 8.57
CA THR A 404 11.71 -10.85 9.98
C THR A 404 12.58 -12.00 10.42
N THR A 405 13.34 -11.80 11.50
CA THR A 405 14.08 -12.87 12.19
C THR A 405 13.43 -13.15 13.54
N GLY A 406 13.51 -14.39 14.02
CA GLY A 406 12.91 -14.80 15.28
C GLY A 406 13.39 -13.94 16.47
N LEU A 407 14.70 -13.68 16.56
CA LEU A 407 15.27 -12.85 17.62
C LEU A 407 14.92 -11.35 17.49
N GLY A 408 14.79 -10.85 16.25
CA GLY A 408 14.54 -9.43 15.97
C GLY A 408 13.07 -9.02 16.09
N SER A 409 12.16 -9.96 16.32
CA SER A 409 10.72 -9.72 16.37
C SER A 409 10.14 -9.94 17.76
N THR A 410 9.29 -9.01 18.18
CA THR A 410 8.49 -9.10 19.41
C THR A 410 7.02 -9.29 19.03
N SER A 411 6.17 -9.79 19.96
CA SER A 411 4.73 -9.89 19.71
C SER A 411 4.13 -8.55 19.24
N ALA A 412 4.57 -7.46 19.84
CA ALA A 412 4.15 -6.12 19.46
C ALA A 412 4.57 -5.75 18.02
N GLY A 413 5.81 -6.05 17.64
CA GLY A 413 6.32 -5.82 16.28
C GLY A 413 5.73 -6.76 15.23
N LEU A 414 5.28 -7.95 15.64
CA LEU A 414 4.61 -8.88 14.74
C LEU A 414 3.14 -8.55 14.52
N THR A 415 2.46 -8.06 15.54
CA THR A 415 1.01 -7.82 15.49
C THR A 415 0.68 -6.35 15.42
N VAL A 416 0.45 -5.74 16.56
CA VAL A 416 0.08 -4.32 16.68
C VAL A 416 0.65 -3.75 17.97
N THR A 417 1.18 -2.57 17.88
CA THR A 417 1.65 -1.80 19.03
C THR A 417 0.70 -0.65 19.32
N ALA A 418 0.34 -0.44 20.58
CA ALA A 418 -0.33 0.78 20.98
C ALA A 418 0.74 1.83 21.32
N VAL A 419 0.74 2.93 20.59
CA VAL A 419 1.68 4.04 20.74
C VAL A 419 0.90 5.28 21.14
N LYS A 420 1.42 6.05 22.10
CA LYS A 420 0.82 7.32 22.51
C LYS A 420 1.47 8.46 21.71
N ASP A 421 0.68 9.15 20.92
CA ASP A 421 1.12 10.29 20.11
C ASP A 421 0.16 11.48 20.34
N GLY A 422 0.71 12.65 20.62
CA GLY A 422 -0.11 13.84 20.87
C GLY A 422 -1.11 13.74 22.04
N GLY A 423 -0.92 12.77 22.96
CA GLY A 423 -1.85 12.51 24.06
C GLY A 423 -2.86 11.39 23.82
N GLU A 424 -3.00 10.93 22.59
CA GLU A 424 -3.94 9.88 22.19
C GLU A 424 -3.24 8.55 21.94
N TRP A 425 -3.98 7.47 22.20
CA TRP A 425 -3.52 6.13 21.88
C TRP A 425 -3.86 5.79 20.43
N MET A 426 -2.86 5.38 19.66
CA MET A 426 -2.99 4.95 18.28
C MET A 426 -2.45 3.53 18.13
N LEU A 427 -2.99 2.78 17.17
CA LEU A 427 -2.51 1.46 16.83
C LEU A 427 -1.51 1.55 15.66
N GLU A 428 -0.32 0.99 15.87
CA GLU A 428 0.72 0.87 14.86
C GLU A 428 0.78 -0.57 14.36
N ALA A 429 0.65 -0.76 13.05
CA ALA A 429 0.62 -2.06 12.42
C ALA A 429 1.98 -2.77 12.49
N GLY A 430 1.97 -4.04 12.90
CA GLY A 430 3.15 -4.91 12.90
C GLY A 430 3.30 -5.73 11.62
N ALA A 431 4.33 -6.58 11.58
CA ALA A 431 4.75 -7.32 10.40
C ALA A 431 3.65 -8.16 9.74
N LEU A 432 2.81 -8.84 10.52
CA LEU A 432 1.70 -9.66 10.00
C LEU A 432 0.60 -8.82 9.38
N VAL A 433 0.27 -7.68 9.97
CA VAL A 433 -0.73 -6.75 9.42
C VAL A 433 -0.17 -6.06 8.17
N LEU A 434 1.10 -5.64 8.20
CA LEU A 434 1.78 -5.06 7.05
C LEU A 434 1.92 -6.04 5.87
N ALA A 435 1.90 -7.35 6.11
CA ALA A 435 1.94 -8.40 5.09
C ALA A 435 0.54 -8.91 4.69
N ASP A 436 -0.57 -8.24 5.05
CA ASP A 436 -1.93 -8.70 4.68
C ASP A 436 -2.08 -8.87 3.17
N GLY A 437 -2.65 -9.99 2.74
CA GLY A 437 -2.74 -10.38 1.33
C GLY A 437 -1.43 -10.82 0.67
N GLY A 438 -0.33 -10.92 1.44
CA GLY A 438 1.01 -11.21 0.96
C GLY A 438 1.74 -12.30 1.75
N LEU A 439 3.06 -12.13 1.87
CA LEU A 439 3.98 -13.12 2.43
C LEU A 439 4.70 -12.57 3.67
N CYS A 440 4.64 -13.29 4.78
CA CYS A 440 5.45 -13.04 5.97
C CYS A 440 6.53 -14.12 6.09
N CYS A 441 7.78 -13.73 5.87
CA CYS A 441 8.94 -14.61 6.00
C CYS A 441 9.56 -14.47 7.38
N ILE A 442 9.67 -15.56 8.12
CA ILE A 442 10.27 -15.58 9.45
C ILE A 442 11.46 -16.53 9.43
N ASP A 443 12.66 -15.98 9.50
CA ASP A 443 13.88 -16.76 9.63
C ASP A 443 14.20 -17.01 11.10
N GLU A 444 14.90 -18.12 11.40
CA GLU A 444 15.21 -18.52 12.79
C GLU A 444 13.96 -18.60 13.68
N PHE A 445 12.93 -19.27 13.20
CA PHE A 445 11.64 -19.37 13.90
C PHE A 445 11.75 -20.02 15.29
N ASP A 446 12.78 -20.84 15.49
CA ASP A 446 13.15 -21.47 16.78
C ASP A 446 13.52 -20.46 17.86
N SER A 447 14.09 -19.31 17.46
CA SER A 447 14.59 -18.26 18.38
C SER A 447 13.47 -17.38 18.96
N MET A 448 12.23 -17.52 18.49
CA MET A 448 11.10 -16.74 18.97
C MET A 448 10.66 -17.19 20.37
N ARG A 449 10.22 -16.23 21.19
CA ARG A 449 9.65 -16.48 22.51
C ARG A 449 8.28 -17.19 22.38
N GLU A 450 7.93 -18.01 23.35
CA GLU A 450 6.67 -18.76 23.34
C GLU A 450 5.43 -17.85 23.27
N HIS A 451 5.45 -16.73 23.99
CA HIS A 451 4.36 -15.74 23.94
C HIS A 451 4.18 -15.12 22.54
N ASP A 452 5.29 -14.86 21.84
CA ASP A 452 5.26 -14.28 20.48
C ASP A 452 4.73 -15.31 19.47
N ARG A 453 5.03 -16.59 19.65
CA ARG A 453 4.49 -17.69 18.84
C ARG A 453 2.97 -17.83 18.98
N ALA A 454 2.42 -17.64 20.18
CA ALA A 454 0.98 -17.74 20.41
C ALA A 454 0.17 -16.77 19.53
N THR A 455 0.70 -15.58 19.28
CA THR A 455 0.03 -14.58 18.43
C THR A 455 0.02 -14.99 16.96
N ILE A 456 1.08 -15.66 16.50
CA ILE A 456 1.13 -16.18 15.13
C ILE A 456 0.09 -17.30 14.94
N HIS A 457 -0.21 -18.07 15.98
CA HIS A 457 -1.26 -19.09 15.92
C HIS A 457 -2.62 -18.52 15.51
N GLU A 458 -3.04 -17.40 16.13
CA GLU A 458 -4.31 -16.75 15.82
C GLU A 458 -4.33 -16.25 14.37
N ALA A 459 -3.25 -15.57 13.96
CA ALA A 459 -3.12 -15.04 12.60
C ALA A 459 -3.15 -16.14 11.52
N MET A 460 -2.48 -17.27 11.76
CA MET A 460 -2.44 -18.39 10.80
C MET A 460 -3.78 -19.12 10.67
N GLU A 461 -4.56 -19.21 11.75
CA GLU A 461 -5.81 -19.97 11.77
C GLU A 461 -7.00 -19.14 11.36
N GLN A 462 -7.18 -17.96 11.97
CA GLN A 462 -8.35 -17.12 11.79
C GLN A 462 -8.18 -16.05 10.70
N GLN A 463 -6.94 -15.80 10.26
CA GLN A 463 -6.61 -14.73 9.33
C GLN A 463 -7.00 -13.33 9.86
N THR A 464 -7.15 -13.22 11.17
CA THR A 464 -7.44 -11.98 11.90
C THR A 464 -6.62 -11.94 13.18
N ILE A 465 -6.34 -10.75 13.65
CA ILE A 465 -5.74 -10.50 14.95
C ILE A 465 -6.68 -9.61 15.74
N SER A 466 -7.16 -10.09 16.87
CA SER A 466 -7.98 -9.33 17.81
C SER A 466 -7.08 -8.61 18.80
N VAL A 467 -7.15 -7.29 18.82
CA VAL A 467 -6.33 -6.44 19.69
C VAL A 467 -7.20 -5.70 20.66
N ALA A 468 -6.91 -5.87 21.95
CA ALA A 468 -7.48 -5.10 23.04
C ALA A 468 -6.33 -4.45 23.82
N LYS A 469 -5.90 -3.25 23.42
CA LYS A 469 -4.79 -2.52 24.04
C LYS A 469 -5.17 -1.06 24.27
N ALA A 470 -4.80 -0.52 25.43
CA ALA A 470 -5.01 0.88 25.79
C ALA A 470 -6.47 1.39 25.63
N GLY A 471 -7.46 0.53 25.87
CA GLY A 471 -8.87 0.87 25.72
C GLY A 471 -9.41 0.77 24.28
N LEU A 472 -8.55 0.47 23.31
CA LEU A 472 -8.94 0.23 21.92
C LEU A 472 -9.16 -1.28 21.69
N VAL A 473 -10.34 -1.65 21.20
CA VAL A 473 -10.67 -3.01 20.82
C VAL A 473 -10.97 -3.02 19.33
N THR A 474 -10.16 -3.75 18.57
CA THR A 474 -10.32 -3.85 17.11
C THR A 474 -9.84 -5.19 16.60
N THR A 475 -10.39 -5.61 15.48
CA THR A 475 -9.97 -6.81 14.75
C THR A 475 -9.37 -6.40 13.42
N LEU A 476 -8.11 -6.78 13.19
CA LEU A 476 -7.37 -6.47 11.97
C LEU A 476 -7.25 -7.72 11.10
N SER A 477 -7.35 -7.56 9.79
CA SER A 477 -7.15 -8.64 8.83
C SER A 477 -5.67 -8.98 8.70
N THR A 478 -5.36 -10.28 8.69
CA THR A 478 -4.01 -10.81 8.50
C THR A 478 -4.06 -12.06 7.61
N ARG A 479 -4.54 -11.89 6.38
CA ARG A 479 -4.58 -12.94 5.35
C ARG A 479 -3.19 -13.14 4.77
N THR A 480 -2.26 -13.58 5.61
CA THR A 480 -0.84 -13.70 5.28
C THR A 480 -0.45 -15.16 5.11
N THR A 481 0.31 -15.44 4.06
CA THR A 481 1.06 -16.69 3.95
C THR A 481 2.30 -16.61 4.84
N VAL A 482 2.45 -17.53 5.79
CA VAL A 482 3.64 -17.59 6.64
C VAL A 482 4.64 -18.57 6.04
N PHE A 483 5.87 -18.11 5.82
CA PHE A 483 6.98 -18.90 5.36
C PHE A 483 8.08 -18.90 6.43
N GLY A 484 8.20 -19.99 7.19
CA GLY A 484 9.15 -20.15 8.28
C GLY A 484 10.38 -20.94 7.90
N ALA A 485 11.53 -20.59 8.49
CA ALA A 485 12.72 -21.42 8.50
C ALA A 485 13.19 -21.64 9.95
N THR A 486 13.55 -22.87 10.27
CA THR A 486 14.01 -23.25 11.61
C THR A 486 15.16 -24.25 11.52
N ASN A 487 16.00 -24.25 12.54
CA ASN A 487 17.03 -25.26 12.69
C ASN A 487 16.50 -26.38 13.60
N PRO A 488 16.98 -27.63 13.46
CA PRO A 488 16.65 -28.69 14.37
C PRO A 488 17.27 -28.46 15.75
N LYS A 489 16.67 -29.07 16.77
CA LYS A 489 17.19 -29.05 18.14
C LYS A 489 18.35 -30.05 18.26
N GLY A 490 19.55 -29.62 17.95
CA GLY A 490 20.72 -30.48 17.87
C GLY A 490 20.81 -31.20 16.52
N GLN A 491 21.26 -32.45 16.54
CA GLN A 491 21.32 -33.28 15.35
C GLN A 491 19.92 -33.86 15.05
N TYR A 492 19.46 -33.74 13.80
CA TYR A 492 18.16 -34.28 13.40
C TYR A 492 18.17 -35.81 13.44
N ASP A 493 17.22 -36.40 14.13
CA ASP A 493 17.00 -37.84 14.22
C ASP A 493 15.77 -38.26 13.38
N PRO A 494 15.96 -38.99 12.26
CA PRO A 494 14.85 -39.42 11.40
C PRO A 494 13.86 -40.35 12.08
N ASP A 495 14.28 -41.04 13.12
CA ASP A 495 13.44 -42.04 13.84
C ASP A 495 12.55 -41.37 14.90
N GLN A 496 12.78 -40.09 15.21
CA GLN A 496 11.99 -39.34 16.18
C GLN A 496 10.98 -38.42 15.46
N PRO A 497 9.83 -38.15 16.09
CA PRO A 497 8.83 -37.27 15.56
C PRO A 497 9.37 -35.81 15.44
N LEU A 498 8.80 -35.04 14.51
CA LEU A 498 9.21 -33.69 14.24
C LEU A 498 9.11 -32.74 15.46
N SER A 499 8.14 -32.99 16.34
CA SER A 499 7.95 -32.26 17.60
C SER A 499 9.11 -32.42 18.59
N VAL A 500 9.85 -33.50 18.51
CA VAL A 500 11.05 -33.76 19.33
C VAL A 500 12.29 -33.13 18.68
N ASN A 501 12.37 -33.21 17.36
CA ASN A 501 13.48 -32.67 16.57
C ASN A 501 13.49 -31.15 16.47
N THR A 502 12.37 -30.48 16.78
CA THR A 502 12.24 -29.03 16.72
C THR A 502 11.88 -28.43 18.07
N THR A 503 12.10 -27.15 18.26
CA THR A 503 11.65 -26.39 19.43
C THR A 503 10.20 -25.93 19.33
N LEU A 504 9.51 -26.29 18.23
CA LEU A 504 8.15 -25.86 17.92
C LEU A 504 7.13 -26.80 18.58
N SER A 505 6.09 -26.21 19.17
CA SER A 505 5.01 -27.00 19.76
C SER A 505 4.20 -27.74 18.69
N GLY A 506 3.67 -28.93 19.02
CA GLY A 506 2.82 -29.71 18.12
C GLY A 506 1.66 -28.92 17.52
N PRO A 507 0.90 -28.11 18.29
CA PRO A 507 -0.16 -27.26 17.77
C PRO A 507 0.31 -26.25 16.71
N LEU A 508 1.52 -25.69 16.82
CA LEU A 508 2.07 -24.79 15.82
C LEU A 508 2.48 -25.53 14.55
N LEU A 509 3.18 -26.67 14.71
CA LEU A 509 3.56 -27.51 13.57
C LEU A 509 2.33 -27.97 12.77
N SER A 510 1.23 -28.29 13.45
CA SER A 510 -0.02 -28.68 12.79
C SER A 510 -0.65 -27.58 11.94
N ARG A 511 -0.26 -26.31 12.08
CA ARG A 511 -0.77 -25.18 11.29
C ARG A 511 -0.02 -24.95 9.99
N PHE A 512 1.19 -25.48 9.88
CA PHE A 512 1.91 -25.47 8.60
C PHE A 512 1.35 -26.56 7.68
N ASP A 513 1.02 -26.17 6.45
CA ASP A 513 0.44 -27.07 5.45
C ASP A 513 1.51 -27.91 4.78
N ILE A 514 2.69 -27.34 4.59
CA ILE A 514 3.86 -28.00 3.99
C ILE A 514 5.03 -27.85 4.97
N VAL A 515 5.58 -28.98 5.38
CA VAL A 515 6.80 -29.02 6.19
C VAL A 515 7.85 -29.85 5.43
N LEU A 516 8.99 -29.25 5.13
CA LEU A 516 10.09 -29.91 4.44
C LEU A 516 11.34 -29.94 5.31
N VAL A 517 11.96 -31.12 5.38
CA VAL A 517 13.18 -31.34 6.14
C VAL A 517 14.36 -31.36 5.16
N LEU A 518 15.34 -30.51 5.41
CA LEU A 518 16.55 -30.34 4.60
C LEU A 518 17.76 -30.77 5.44
N LEU A 519 18.20 -32.00 5.21
CA LEU A 519 19.35 -32.57 5.91
C LEU A 519 20.61 -32.40 5.04
N ASP A 520 21.72 -32.12 5.69
CA ASP A 520 23.03 -32.13 5.08
C ASP A 520 23.55 -33.56 5.03
N THR A 521 23.48 -34.18 3.85
CA THR A 521 23.98 -35.55 3.61
C THR A 521 25.37 -35.47 3.02
N LYS A 522 26.35 -36.06 3.70
CA LYS A 522 27.73 -36.14 3.22
C LYS A 522 27.81 -37.08 1.97
N ASN A 523 27.73 -36.49 0.79
CA ASN A 523 27.87 -37.21 -0.47
C ASN A 523 28.89 -36.49 -1.35
N PRO A 524 30.14 -37.04 -1.47
CA PRO A 524 31.23 -36.35 -2.19
C PRO A 524 30.91 -36.10 -3.68
N ASP A 525 30.14 -36.99 -4.33
CA ASP A 525 29.75 -36.80 -5.72
C ASP A 525 28.76 -35.62 -5.88
N TRP A 526 27.82 -35.52 -4.97
CA TRP A 526 26.89 -34.39 -4.92
C TRP A 526 27.58 -33.08 -4.58
N ASP A 527 28.50 -33.11 -3.62
CA ASP A 527 29.29 -31.94 -3.22
C ASP A 527 30.16 -31.41 -4.35
N ALA A 528 30.73 -32.29 -5.20
CA ALA A 528 31.47 -31.91 -6.39
C ALA A 528 30.58 -31.22 -7.44
N VAL A 529 29.34 -31.68 -7.62
CA VAL A 529 28.37 -31.06 -8.55
C VAL A 529 27.94 -29.69 -8.03
N VAL A 530 27.63 -29.58 -6.73
CA VAL A 530 27.21 -28.32 -6.11
C VAL A 530 28.32 -27.27 -6.15
N SER A 531 29.56 -27.67 -5.81
CA SER A 531 30.72 -26.77 -5.86
C SER A 531 31.04 -26.31 -7.29
N SER A 532 30.94 -27.18 -8.28
CA SER A 532 31.11 -26.77 -9.68
C SER A 532 30.03 -25.77 -10.13
N HIS A 533 28.79 -25.94 -9.68
CA HIS A 533 27.71 -24.99 -9.97
C HIS A 533 27.97 -23.60 -9.32
N ILE A 534 28.37 -23.55 -8.06
CA ILE A 534 28.70 -22.31 -7.38
C ILE A 534 29.87 -21.58 -8.07
N LEU A 535 30.89 -22.30 -8.48
CA LEU A 535 32.05 -21.73 -9.19
C LEU A 535 31.66 -21.19 -10.57
N SER A 536 30.82 -21.93 -11.31
CA SER A 536 30.35 -21.51 -12.65
C SER A 536 29.45 -20.27 -12.57
N GLU A 537 28.63 -20.12 -11.54
CA GLU A 537 27.88 -18.87 -11.32
C GLU A 537 28.79 -17.67 -11.00
N ALA A 538 29.86 -17.88 -10.25
CA ALA A 538 30.84 -16.84 -9.95
C ALA A 538 31.61 -16.39 -11.19
N GLU A 539 31.92 -17.30 -12.12
CA GLU A 539 32.62 -17.01 -13.37
C GLU A 539 31.70 -16.41 -14.46
N SER A 540 30.43 -16.80 -14.52
CA SER A 540 29.48 -16.34 -15.54
C SER A 540 28.97 -14.90 -15.33
N GLY A 541 29.50 -14.16 -14.37
CA GLY A 541 29.30 -12.71 -14.27
C GLY A 541 29.73 -11.91 -15.51
N SER A 542 30.31 -12.53 -16.54
CA SER A 542 30.79 -11.86 -17.75
C SER A 542 30.44 -12.55 -19.10
N THR A 543 29.96 -13.80 -19.14
CA THR A 543 29.58 -14.43 -20.41
C THR A 543 28.50 -15.49 -20.22
N THR A 544 27.25 -15.09 -20.33
CA THR A 544 26.13 -16.04 -20.42
C THR A 544 26.01 -16.56 -21.84
N ASN A 545 26.14 -17.89 -22.04
CA ASN A 545 25.76 -18.52 -23.29
C ASN A 545 24.26 -18.33 -23.51
N ASP A 546 23.86 -17.79 -24.67
CA ASP A 546 22.47 -17.43 -25.01
C ASP A 546 21.48 -18.61 -24.92
N GLU A 547 21.94 -19.86 -25.01
CA GLU A 547 21.11 -21.05 -24.93
C GLU A 547 20.60 -21.36 -23.51
N ASP A 548 21.35 -21.01 -22.45
CA ASP A 548 20.95 -21.22 -21.07
C ASP A 548 19.97 -20.12 -20.57
N LEU A 549 20.04 -18.93 -21.15
CA LEU A 549 19.11 -17.82 -20.88
C LEU A 549 17.69 -18.07 -21.43
N VAL A 550 17.56 -18.84 -22.51
CA VAL A 550 16.25 -19.19 -23.10
C VAL A 550 15.49 -20.18 -22.22
N ASN A 551 16.17 -20.94 -21.36
CA ASN A 551 15.57 -21.98 -20.51
C ASN A 551 15.26 -21.52 -19.05
N SER A 552 15.73 -20.36 -18.60
CA SER A 552 15.49 -19.86 -17.24
C SER A 552 14.60 -18.61 -17.28
N TRP A 553 13.45 -18.69 -16.62
CA TRP A 553 12.54 -17.56 -16.54
C TRP A 553 13.12 -16.48 -15.60
N PRO A 554 13.25 -15.23 -16.06
CA PRO A 554 13.71 -14.14 -15.21
C PRO A 554 12.69 -13.84 -14.11
N LEU A 555 13.16 -13.27 -13.00
CA LEU A 555 12.36 -12.96 -11.82
C LEU A 555 11.07 -12.17 -12.15
N ALA A 556 11.18 -11.18 -13.03
CA ALA A 556 10.04 -10.38 -13.46
C ALA A 556 8.96 -11.20 -14.19
N THR A 557 9.36 -12.15 -15.03
CA THR A 557 8.45 -13.05 -15.76
C THR A 557 7.78 -14.03 -14.78
N LEU A 558 8.54 -14.60 -13.83
CA LEU A 558 8.01 -15.47 -12.79
C LEU A 558 6.97 -14.74 -11.91
N LYS A 559 7.26 -13.50 -11.52
CA LYS A 559 6.36 -12.68 -10.73
C LYS A 559 5.04 -12.43 -11.47
N ARG A 560 5.10 -12.07 -12.76
CA ARG A 560 3.92 -11.89 -13.62
C ARG A 560 3.15 -13.19 -13.82
N TYR A 561 3.86 -14.32 -13.97
CA TYR A 561 3.23 -15.62 -14.15
C TYR A 561 2.47 -16.09 -12.91
N ILE A 562 3.07 -15.99 -11.71
CA ILE A 562 2.42 -16.33 -10.44
C ILE A 562 1.17 -15.48 -10.25
N HIS A 563 1.27 -14.18 -10.55
CA HIS A 563 0.14 -13.27 -10.49
C HIS A 563 -0.97 -13.65 -11.48
N TYR A 564 -0.62 -13.92 -12.74
CA TYR A 564 -1.55 -14.37 -13.77
C TYR A 564 -2.28 -15.65 -13.35
N VAL A 565 -1.56 -16.64 -12.81
CA VAL A 565 -2.16 -17.90 -12.35
C VAL A 565 -3.12 -17.65 -11.19
N LYS A 566 -2.73 -16.84 -10.21
CA LYS A 566 -3.53 -16.53 -9.02
C LYS A 566 -4.84 -15.82 -9.35
N GLU A 567 -4.84 -14.97 -10.37
CA GLU A 567 -5.98 -14.15 -10.75
C GLU A 567 -6.96 -14.89 -11.68
N HIS A 568 -6.42 -15.63 -12.66
CA HIS A 568 -7.23 -16.19 -13.74
C HIS A 568 -7.67 -17.65 -13.53
N PHE A 569 -6.96 -18.40 -12.67
CA PHE A 569 -7.27 -19.81 -12.45
C PHE A 569 -7.98 -20.02 -11.12
N ARG A 570 -9.18 -20.56 -11.20
CA ARG A 570 -9.95 -20.99 -10.03
C ARG A 570 -10.26 -22.48 -10.16
N PRO A 571 -9.37 -23.37 -9.66
CA PRO A 571 -9.59 -24.79 -9.74
C PRO A 571 -10.83 -25.20 -8.94
N VAL A 572 -11.62 -26.10 -9.50
CA VAL A 572 -12.79 -26.70 -8.87
C VAL A 572 -12.54 -28.20 -8.75
N LEU A 573 -12.89 -28.78 -7.61
CA LEU A 573 -12.79 -30.23 -7.39
C LEU A 573 -13.80 -30.95 -8.29
N THR A 574 -13.31 -31.88 -9.11
CA THR A 574 -14.16 -32.80 -9.86
C THR A 574 -14.55 -33.98 -8.98
N ARG A 575 -15.68 -34.61 -9.28
CA ARG A 575 -16.16 -35.80 -8.54
C ARG A 575 -15.14 -36.96 -8.54
N GLU A 576 -14.40 -37.12 -9.62
CA GLU A 576 -13.33 -38.12 -9.73
C GLU A 576 -12.16 -37.79 -8.80
N ALA A 577 -11.75 -36.51 -8.72
CA ALA A 577 -10.70 -36.05 -7.81
C ALA A 577 -11.12 -36.24 -6.34
N GLU A 578 -12.38 -35.96 -6.01
CA GLU A 578 -12.94 -36.15 -4.67
C GLU A 578 -12.85 -37.63 -4.21
N ILE A 579 -13.17 -38.57 -5.11
CA ILE A 579 -13.07 -40.01 -4.82
C ILE A 579 -11.63 -40.43 -4.56
N ILE A 580 -10.67 -39.92 -5.36
CA ILE A 580 -9.25 -40.23 -5.19
C ILE A 580 -8.72 -39.66 -3.87
N ILE A 581 -9.05 -38.42 -3.55
CA ILE A 581 -8.65 -37.77 -2.29
C ILE A 581 -9.23 -38.54 -1.09
N SER A 582 -10.51 -38.89 -1.14
CA SER A 582 -11.17 -39.65 -0.07
C SER A 582 -10.55 -41.03 0.12
N SER A 583 -10.22 -41.74 -0.95
CA SER A 583 -9.56 -43.05 -0.87
C SER A 583 -8.15 -42.95 -0.31
N TYR A 584 -7.39 -41.92 -0.70
CA TYR A 584 -6.05 -41.64 -0.18
C TYR A 584 -6.11 -41.31 1.32
N TYR A 585 -7.05 -40.44 1.71
CA TYR A 585 -7.27 -40.11 3.12
C TYR A 585 -7.56 -41.32 3.97
N GLN A 586 -8.44 -42.23 3.49
CA GLN A 586 -8.76 -43.48 4.21
C GLN A 586 -7.54 -44.42 4.34
N LEU A 587 -6.70 -44.49 3.29
CA LEU A 587 -5.47 -45.26 3.32
C LEU A 587 -4.47 -44.71 4.35
N GLN A 588 -4.25 -43.40 4.35
CA GLN A 588 -3.38 -42.74 5.31
C GLN A 588 -3.89 -42.91 6.75
N ARG A 589 -5.19 -42.81 6.96
CA ARG A 589 -5.79 -43.00 8.28
C ARG A 589 -5.65 -44.44 8.80
N LYS A 590 -5.70 -45.41 7.92
CA LYS A 590 -5.46 -46.82 8.27
C LYS A 590 -3.99 -47.09 8.64
N SER A 591 -3.05 -46.46 7.91
CA SER A 591 -1.62 -46.61 8.21
C SER A 591 -1.19 -45.80 9.45
N ALA A 592 -1.93 -44.77 9.82
CA ALA A 592 -1.65 -43.90 10.95
C ALA A 592 -2.17 -44.45 12.31
N THR A 593 -2.85 -45.61 12.33
CA THR A 593 -3.32 -46.24 13.59
C THR A 593 -2.17 -46.61 14.50
N ASP A 594 -0.96 -46.78 13.97
CA ASP A 594 0.25 -47.11 14.74
C ASP A 594 1.06 -45.85 15.17
N ASN A 595 0.78 -44.66 14.62
CA ASN A 595 1.47 -43.40 14.94
C ASN A 595 0.48 -42.24 15.01
N ALA A 596 0.08 -41.84 16.22
CA ALA A 596 -0.91 -40.75 16.44
C ALA A 596 -0.55 -39.38 15.84
N GLU A 597 0.73 -39.11 15.57
CA GLU A 597 1.20 -37.84 15.00
C GLU A 597 0.98 -37.72 13.48
N GLN A 598 0.88 -38.84 12.76
CA GLN A 598 0.58 -38.80 11.32
C GLN A 598 -0.88 -38.38 11.02
N LEU A 599 -1.77 -38.51 12.01
CA LEU A 599 -3.17 -38.10 11.87
C LEU A 599 -3.36 -36.60 11.65
N SER A 600 -2.50 -35.74 12.23
CA SER A 600 -2.62 -34.28 12.07
C SER A 600 -2.24 -33.80 10.67
N ALA A 601 -1.36 -34.51 9.97
CA ALA A 601 -0.96 -34.21 8.61
C ALA A 601 -2.02 -34.59 7.56
N CYS A 602 -2.87 -35.61 7.86
CA CYS A 602 -3.91 -36.06 6.93
C CYS A 602 -5.10 -35.10 6.75
N TRP A 603 -5.31 -34.16 7.67
CA TRP A 603 -6.44 -33.22 7.60
C TRP A 603 -6.23 -32.09 6.62
N LYS A 604 -5.06 -31.99 6.00
CA LYS A 604 -4.64 -30.86 5.16
C LYS A 604 -4.46 -31.21 3.67
N VAL A 605 -4.85 -32.38 3.24
CA VAL A 605 -4.86 -32.77 1.83
C VAL A 605 -6.18 -32.26 1.16
#